data_8def918f44e3e09e429db811fed3c470
#
_entry.id   8def918f44e3e09e429db811fed3c470
#
_cell.length_a   1.000
_cell.length_b   1.000
_cell.length_c   1.000
_cell.angle_alpha   90.00
_cell.angle_beta   90.00
_cell.angle_gamma   90.00
#
_symmetry.space_group_name_H-M   'P 1'
#
loop_
_entity.id
_entity.type
_entity.pdbx_description
1 polymer ?
#
loop_
_entity_poly.entity_id
_entity_poly.type
_entity_poly.pdbx_seq_one_letter_code
_entity_poly.pdbx_strand_id
1 'polypeptide(L)'
;MSFKVLNTSGYARRGELTTKTCAVQTPVFMPVGTYGTVKGLTPEHLHDIGFEIILGNAFHLHQRPGLETIKKFNGLHDFMGWNKSILTDSGGFQIWSLNDLRKITEEGVEFKSPLDGSKIFMSPEDSIDTQLTLNSDIIMAFDECTDYPSSYEDAEQSMHLTHRWTERSLNYFQKHQKGHLLFGIVQGGMHEELRKQSLAFMNNLQLDGIALGGLSVGEPKEEKTKILKYLAPLLPANKAHYVMGVGTPEELVEGVRYGVDMFDCVMPTRNARNGFLYTSTGILKIRNAEHKNSTKPIDENCDSYTNKNFSRAY
;
A
#
# COMPACT_ATOMS: atom_id res chain seq x y z
N MET A 1 7.88 6.32 -20.29
CA MET A 1 7.74 6.68 -18.86
C MET A 1 6.34 6.30 -18.44
N SER A 2 6.23 5.52 -17.37
CA SER A 2 4.94 5.06 -16.82
C SER A 2 4.17 6.15 -16.09
N PHE A 3 4.84 7.23 -15.63
CA PHE A 3 4.24 8.33 -14.86
C PHE A 3 4.44 9.68 -15.54
N LYS A 4 3.37 10.48 -15.63
CA LYS A 4 3.35 11.82 -16.21
C LYS A 4 2.71 12.81 -15.24
N VAL A 5 3.44 13.85 -14.83
CA VAL A 5 2.88 14.98 -14.09
C VAL A 5 2.11 15.88 -15.04
N LEU A 6 0.88 16.21 -14.69
CA LEU A 6 -0.03 17.06 -15.46
C LEU A 6 -0.05 18.50 -14.93
N ASN A 7 -0.11 18.66 -13.61
CA ASN A 7 -0.14 19.96 -12.93
C ASN A 7 0.56 19.89 -11.58
N THR A 8 1.05 21.02 -11.08
CA THR A 8 1.71 21.13 -9.76
C THR A 8 1.24 22.37 -8.98
N SER A 9 1.25 22.27 -7.64
CA SER A 9 1.06 23.39 -6.72
C SER A 9 1.97 23.18 -5.49
N GLY A 10 3.08 23.89 -5.41
CA GLY A 10 4.16 23.55 -4.49
C GLY A 10 4.71 22.15 -4.78
N TYR A 11 4.75 21.27 -3.78
CA TYR A 11 5.12 19.87 -4.00
C TYR A 11 3.93 18.99 -4.42
N ALA A 12 2.70 19.43 -4.22
CA ALA A 12 1.51 18.69 -4.64
C ALA A 12 1.46 18.55 -6.15
N ARG A 13 1.11 17.35 -6.64
CA ARG A 13 1.06 17.03 -8.08
C ARG A 13 -0.26 16.37 -8.43
N ARG A 14 -0.79 16.72 -9.57
CA ARG A 14 -1.76 15.91 -10.30
C ARG A 14 -1.00 15.20 -11.43
N GLY A 15 -1.17 13.91 -11.53
CA GLY A 15 -0.48 13.09 -12.53
C GLY A 15 -1.33 11.96 -13.07
N GLU A 16 -0.72 11.21 -13.98
CA GLU A 16 -1.31 10.01 -14.57
C GLU A 16 -0.25 8.91 -14.57
N LEU A 17 -0.60 7.75 -13.99
CA LEU A 17 0.22 6.55 -13.99
C LEU A 17 -0.37 5.55 -14.99
N THR A 18 0.37 5.25 -16.05
CA THR A 18 -0.03 4.25 -17.05
C THR A 18 0.44 2.88 -16.62
N THR A 19 -0.48 1.97 -16.36
CA THR A 19 -0.23 0.55 -16.10
C THR A 19 -0.54 -0.29 -17.35
N LYS A 20 -0.30 -1.60 -17.28
CA LYS A 20 -0.69 -2.51 -18.38
C LYS A 20 -2.20 -2.64 -18.54
N THR A 21 -2.99 -2.37 -17.47
CA THR A 21 -4.45 -2.53 -17.47
C THR A 21 -5.18 -1.24 -17.78
N CYS A 22 -4.81 -0.12 -17.15
CA CYS A 22 -5.45 1.19 -17.40
C CYS A 22 -4.54 2.35 -16.97
N ALA A 23 -4.95 3.58 -17.33
CA ALA A 23 -4.38 4.78 -16.75
C ALA A 23 -5.05 5.05 -15.39
N VAL A 24 -4.25 5.44 -14.39
CA VAL A 24 -4.68 5.77 -13.03
C VAL A 24 -4.40 7.25 -12.79
N GLN A 25 -5.43 8.01 -12.45
CA GLN A 25 -5.26 9.43 -12.08
C GLN A 25 -4.72 9.54 -10.66
N THR A 26 -3.79 10.46 -10.44
CA THR A 26 -3.21 10.73 -9.12
C THR A 26 -3.43 12.17 -8.69
N PRO A 27 -3.52 12.47 -7.38
CA PRO A 27 -3.40 11.56 -6.23
C PRO A 27 -4.51 10.52 -6.15
N VAL A 28 -4.19 9.30 -5.68
CA VAL A 28 -5.15 8.20 -5.59
C VAL A 28 -5.02 7.44 -4.28
N PHE A 29 -6.17 7.05 -3.70
CA PHE A 29 -6.24 6.11 -2.59
C PHE A 29 -6.58 4.71 -3.12
N MET A 30 -5.85 3.70 -2.64
CA MET A 30 -6.04 2.30 -3.00
C MET A 30 -6.74 1.55 -1.86
N PRO A 31 -8.00 1.12 -2.03
CA PRO A 31 -8.65 0.22 -1.09
C PRO A 31 -7.90 -1.11 -0.98
N VAL A 32 -7.80 -1.64 0.25
CA VAL A 32 -7.03 -2.86 0.49
C VAL A 32 -7.90 -4.11 0.36
N GLY A 33 -7.57 -4.92 -0.64
CA GLY A 33 -8.17 -6.22 -0.93
C GLY A 33 -7.27 -7.38 -0.48
N THR A 34 -7.13 -7.60 0.84
CA THR A 34 -6.16 -8.51 1.46
C THR A 34 -6.13 -9.93 0.85
N TYR A 35 -7.30 -10.52 0.60
CA TYR A 35 -7.44 -11.87 0.01
C TYR A 35 -8.10 -11.83 -1.37
N GLY A 36 -7.77 -10.82 -2.17
CA GLY A 36 -8.47 -10.61 -3.44
C GLY A 36 -9.89 -10.05 -3.25
N THR A 37 -10.19 -9.43 -2.11
CA THR A 37 -11.48 -8.77 -1.86
C THR A 37 -11.31 -7.60 -0.90
N VAL A 38 -11.91 -6.48 -1.22
CA VAL A 38 -12.06 -5.35 -0.29
C VAL A 38 -13.23 -5.67 0.65
N LYS A 39 -12.92 -5.93 1.92
CA LYS A 39 -13.90 -6.43 2.88
C LYS A 39 -15.12 -5.51 3.02
N GLY A 40 -16.30 -6.05 2.69
CA GLY A 40 -17.58 -5.34 2.77
C GLY A 40 -17.97 -4.58 1.48
N LEU A 41 -17.17 -4.68 0.43
CA LEU A 41 -17.44 -4.07 -0.88
C LEU A 41 -17.28 -5.11 -2.00
N THR A 42 -18.15 -5.06 -2.99
CA THR A 42 -18.01 -5.81 -4.24
C THR A 42 -17.16 -5.01 -5.24
N PRO A 43 -16.62 -5.62 -6.29
CA PRO A 43 -16.00 -4.90 -7.40
C PRO A 43 -16.93 -3.82 -8.02
N GLU A 44 -18.22 -4.11 -8.13
CA GLU A 44 -19.23 -3.17 -8.61
C GLU A 44 -19.30 -1.90 -7.73
N HIS A 45 -19.37 -2.06 -6.40
CA HIS A 45 -19.31 -0.93 -5.47
C HIS A 45 -18.03 -0.09 -5.64
N LEU A 46 -16.91 -0.73 -5.88
CA LEU A 46 -15.64 -0.02 -6.10
C LEU A 46 -15.64 0.76 -7.41
N HIS A 47 -16.26 0.22 -8.48
CA HIS A 47 -16.46 0.93 -9.74
C HIS A 47 -17.40 2.13 -9.58
N ASP A 48 -18.51 1.96 -8.86
CA ASP A 48 -19.49 3.03 -8.63
C ASP A 48 -18.90 4.20 -7.84
N ILE A 49 -17.98 3.90 -6.89
CA ILE A 49 -17.24 4.92 -6.14
C ILE A 49 -16.17 5.60 -7.02
N GLY A 50 -15.74 4.96 -8.12
CA GLY A 50 -14.77 5.50 -9.07
C GLY A 50 -13.31 5.11 -8.78
N PHE A 51 -13.06 4.01 -8.07
CA PHE A 51 -11.70 3.52 -7.87
C PHE A 51 -11.11 2.96 -9.18
N GLU A 52 -9.87 3.34 -9.49
CA GLU A 52 -9.12 2.89 -10.67
C GLU A 52 -8.02 1.88 -10.33
N ILE A 53 -7.70 1.76 -9.05
CA ILE A 53 -6.66 0.86 -8.53
C ILE A 53 -7.02 0.36 -7.13
N ILE A 54 -6.69 -0.89 -6.84
CA ILE A 54 -6.79 -1.52 -5.51
C ILE A 54 -5.46 -2.13 -5.11
N LEU A 55 -5.29 -2.42 -3.82
CA LEU A 55 -4.12 -3.11 -3.29
C LEU A 55 -4.48 -4.54 -2.89
N GLY A 56 -3.66 -5.51 -3.31
CA GLY A 56 -3.68 -6.89 -2.86
C GLY A 56 -2.46 -7.22 -1.99
N ASN A 57 -2.60 -8.12 -1.01
CA ASN A 57 -1.47 -8.51 -0.17
C ASN A 57 -0.88 -9.85 -0.63
N ALA A 58 0.32 -9.80 -1.24
CA ALA A 58 0.98 -10.97 -1.80
C ALA A 58 1.19 -12.08 -0.77
N PHE A 59 1.63 -11.75 0.44
CA PHE A 59 1.80 -12.70 1.54
C PHE A 59 0.52 -13.52 1.83
N HIS A 60 -0.62 -12.85 1.95
CA HIS A 60 -1.88 -13.51 2.24
C HIS A 60 -2.38 -14.35 1.06
N LEU A 61 -2.26 -13.83 -0.15
CA LEU A 61 -2.70 -14.49 -1.38
C LEU A 61 -1.83 -15.71 -1.72
N HIS A 62 -0.52 -15.65 -1.42
CA HIS A 62 0.39 -16.78 -1.53
C HIS A 62 -0.07 -17.97 -0.67
N GLN A 63 -0.52 -17.72 0.56
CA GLN A 63 -0.98 -18.75 1.47
C GLN A 63 -2.43 -19.18 1.19
N ARG A 64 -3.32 -18.24 0.85
CA ARG A 64 -4.74 -18.49 0.61
C ARG A 64 -5.32 -17.48 -0.40
N PRO A 65 -5.87 -17.91 -1.55
CA PRO A 65 -6.16 -19.31 -1.94
C PRO A 65 -4.95 -20.12 -2.41
N GLY A 66 -3.75 -19.50 -2.47
CA GLY A 66 -2.52 -20.11 -2.97
C GLY A 66 -2.31 -19.88 -4.48
N LEU A 67 -1.05 -19.83 -4.88
CA LEU A 67 -0.65 -19.44 -6.24
C LEU A 67 -1.19 -20.39 -7.31
N GLU A 68 -1.28 -21.70 -7.01
CA GLU A 68 -1.82 -22.69 -7.95
C GLU A 68 -3.31 -22.46 -8.28
N THR A 69 -4.06 -21.95 -7.34
CA THR A 69 -5.44 -21.52 -7.59
C THR A 69 -5.48 -20.27 -8.47
N ILE A 70 -4.70 -19.25 -8.14
CA ILE A 70 -4.66 -17.99 -8.89
C ILE A 70 -4.19 -18.20 -10.34
N LYS A 71 -3.22 -19.09 -10.57
CA LYS A 71 -2.76 -19.46 -11.94
C LYS A 71 -3.89 -19.96 -12.83
N LYS A 72 -4.89 -20.69 -12.28
CA LYS A 72 -6.05 -21.17 -13.05
C LYS A 72 -6.95 -20.05 -13.55
N PHE A 73 -6.87 -18.87 -12.94
CA PHE A 73 -7.60 -17.66 -13.33
C PHE A 73 -6.73 -16.65 -14.10
N ASN A 74 -5.50 -17.03 -14.50
CA ASN A 74 -4.53 -16.12 -15.14
C ASN A 74 -4.17 -14.88 -14.32
N GLY A 75 -4.39 -14.87 -13.01
CA GLY A 75 -4.07 -13.78 -12.10
C GLY A 75 -5.25 -13.27 -11.29
N LEU A 76 -5.01 -12.21 -10.53
CA LEU A 76 -6.00 -11.64 -9.61
C LEU A 76 -7.17 -10.98 -10.31
N HIS A 77 -6.97 -10.36 -11.46
CA HIS A 77 -8.02 -9.64 -12.19
C HIS A 77 -9.22 -10.57 -12.48
N ASP A 78 -8.98 -11.70 -13.10
CA ASP A 78 -10.04 -12.68 -13.39
C ASP A 78 -10.55 -13.36 -12.11
N PHE A 79 -9.65 -13.64 -11.16
CA PHE A 79 -10.04 -14.26 -9.88
C PHE A 79 -11.02 -13.40 -9.08
N MET A 80 -10.85 -12.08 -9.10
CA MET A 80 -11.66 -11.11 -8.36
C MET A 80 -12.85 -10.56 -9.17
N GLY A 81 -12.83 -10.69 -10.50
CA GLY A 81 -13.71 -9.92 -11.39
C GLY A 81 -13.41 -8.42 -11.39
N TRP A 82 -12.14 -8.05 -11.26
CA TRP A 82 -11.69 -6.64 -11.24
C TRP A 82 -10.95 -6.29 -12.52
N ASN A 83 -11.42 -5.29 -13.27
CA ASN A 83 -10.90 -4.92 -14.59
C ASN A 83 -10.10 -3.61 -14.60
N LYS A 84 -9.71 -3.09 -13.44
CA LYS A 84 -8.84 -1.93 -13.26
C LYS A 84 -7.49 -2.35 -12.67
N SER A 85 -6.61 -1.39 -12.41
CA SER A 85 -5.26 -1.69 -11.92
C SER A 85 -5.23 -2.36 -10.54
N ILE A 86 -4.22 -3.20 -10.33
CA ILE A 86 -3.91 -3.83 -9.04
C ILE A 86 -2.44 -3.56 -8.70
N LEU A 87 -2.19 -3.07 -7.49
CA LEU A 87 -0.88 -3.09 -6.87
C LEU A 87 -0.84 -4.24 -5.87
N THR A 88 0.23 -5.03 -5.85
CA THR A 88 0.50 -5.97 -4.75
C THR A 88 1.69 -5.51 -3.93
N ASP A 89 1.59 -5.64 -2.60
CA ASP A 89 2.73 -5.42 -1.72
C ASP A 89 3.77 -6.54 -1.84
N SER A 90 4.95 -6.32 -1.25
CA SER A 90 6.06 -7.29 -1.25
C SER A 90 5.83 -8.51 -0.33
N GLY A 91 4.95 -8.38 0.66
CA GLY A 91 4.80 -9.29 1.79
C GLY A 91 5.72 -8.97 2.99
N GLY A 92 6.68 -8.08 2.85
CA GLY A 92 7.65 -7.73 3.91
C GLY A 92 6.99 -7.25 5.20
N PHE A 93 6.02 -6.34 5.12
CA PHE A 93 5.29 -5.84 6.28
C PHE A 93 4.49 -6.92 7.03
N GLN A 94 3.82 -7.83 6.31
CA GLN A 94 3.06 -8.91 6.93
C GLN A 94 3.99 -9.90 7.62
N ILE A 95 5.14 -10.21 7.04
CA ILE A 95 6.16 -11.04 7.66
C ILE A 95 6.76 -10.32 8.87
N TRP A 96 7.02 -9.00 8.77
CA TRP A 96 7.44 -8.19 9.91
C TRP A 96 6.47 -8.31 11.09
N SER A 97 5.17 -8.29 10.85
CA SER A 97 4.14 -8.40 11.90
C SER A 97 4.08 -9.75 12.62
N LEU A 98 4.78 -10.78 12.12
CA LEU A 98 4.85 -12.10 12.76
C LEU A 98 5.82 -12.17 13.96
N ASN A 99 6.58 -11.11 14.24
CA ASN A 99 7.50 -11.00 15.37
C ASN A 99 8.45 -12.22 15.50
N ASP A 100 8.43 -12.91 16.65
CA ASP A 100 9.31 -14.05 16.97
C ASP A 100 9.12 -15.28 16.07
N LEU A 101 8.13 -15.29 15.19
CA LEU A 101 7.90 -16.39 14.24
C LEU A 101 8.71 -16.26 12.95
N ARG A 102 9.57 -15.25 12.84
CA ARG A 102 10.41 -14.97 11.65
C ARG A 102 11.89 -15.00 11.96
N LYS A 103 12.69 -15.36 10.97
CA LYS A 103 14.15 -15.25 10.98
C LYS A 103 14.60 -14.58 9.67
N ILE A 104 15.20 -13.41 9.78
CA ILE A 104 15.72 -12.64 8.65
C ILE A 104 17.18 -13.02 8.41
N THR A 105 17.56 -13.21 7.15
CA THR A 105 18.93 -13.47 6.69
C THR A 105 19.19 -12.66 5.42
N GLU A 106 20.41 -12.67 4.92
CA GLU A 106 20.75 -12.03 3.64
C GLU A 106 19.99 -12.64 2.46
N GLU A 107 19.73 -13.95 2.52
CA GLU A 107 19.06 -14.70 1.45
C GLU A 107 17.56 -14.42 1.38
N GLY A 108 16.94 -14.10 2.52
CA GLY A 108 15.49 -13.90 2.64
C GLY A 108 14.99 -14.12 4.07
N VAL A 109 13.72 -14.42 4.21
CA VAL A 109 13.04 -14.58 5.49
C VAL A 109 12.43 -15.96 5.64
N GLU A 110 12.83 -16.71 6.69
CA GLU A 110 12.11 -17.90 7.15
C GLU A 110 11.03 -17.47 8.17
N PHE A 111 9.81 -17.95 8.01
CA PHE A 111 8.73 -17.70 8.95
C PHE A 111 7.79 -18.89 9.07
N LYS A 112 6.97 -18.90 10.15
CA LYS A 112 5.90 -19.90 10.31
C LYS A 112 4.59 -19.35 9.79
N SER A 113 3.93 -20.13 8.92
CA SER A 113 2.61 -19.82 8.41
C SER A 113 1.61 -19.64 9.57
N PRO A 114 0.88 -18.52 9.64
CA PRO A 114 -0.16 -18.34 10.64
C PRO A 114 -1.39 -19.23 10.41
N LEU A 115 -1.48 -19.93 9.27
CA LEU A 115 -2.60 -20.80 8.95
C LEU A 115 -2.44 -22.22 9.51
N ASP A 116 -1.24 -22.80 9.39
CA ASP A 116 -0.98 -24.21 9.71
C ASP A 116 0.34 -24.44 10.46
N GLY A 117 1.12 -23.38 10.72
CA GLY A 117 2.40 -23.46 11.40
C GLY A 117 3.56 -24.00 10.56
N SER A 118 3.35 -24.29 9.28
CA SER A 118 4.40 -24.77 8.37
C SER A 118 5.51 -23.71 8.22
N LYS A 119 6.75 -24.16 8.04
CA LYS A 119 7.87 -23.27 7.75
C LYS A 119 7.83 -22.87 6.28
N ILE A 120 7.92 -21.57 6.04
CA ILE A 120 8.00 -20.97 4.71
C ILE A 120 9.27 -20.15 4.66
N PHE A 121 10.01 -20.23 3.55
CA PHE A 121 11.09 -19.33 3.22
C PHE A 121 10.65 -18.46 2.04
N MET A 122 10.97 -17.18 2.09
CA MET A 122 10.67 -16.21 1.04
C MET A 122 11.92 -15.37 0.77
N SER A 123 12.47 -15.50 -0.41
CA SER A 123 13.54 -14.63 -0.93
C SER A 123 12.94 -13.42 -1.66
N PRO A 124 13.75 -12.40 -2.00
CA PRO A 124 13.33 -11.33 -2.90
C PRO A 124 12.80 -11.84 -4.25
N GLU A 125 13.42 -12.87 -4.80
CA GLU A 125 13.01 -13.50 -6.05
C GLU A 125 11.65 -14.19 -5.91
N ASP A 126 11.39 -14.90 -4.79
CA ASP A 126 10.10 -15.55 -4.52
C ASP A 126 8.98 -14.53 -4.34
N SER A 127 9.27 -13.38 -3.71
CA SER A 127 8.30 -12.28 -3.58
C SER A 127 7.90 -11.72 -4.95
N ILE A 128 8.88 -11.48 -5.83
CA ILE A 128 8.60 -11.01 -7.20
C ILE A 128 7.84 -12.07 -8.00
N ASP A 129 8.26 -13.34 -7.94
CA ASP A 129 7.57 -14.44 -8.65
C ASP A 129 6.12 -14.60 -8.19
N THR A 130 5.89 -14.47 -6.87
CA THR A 130 4.54 -14.44 -6.30
C THR A 130 3.69 -13.34 -6.93
N GLN A 131 4.18 -12.10 -6.97
CA GLN A 131 3.46 -10.96 -7.50
C GLN A 131 3.25 -11.06 -9.04
N LEU A 132 4.24 -11.60 -9.78
CA LEU A 132 4.10 -11.92 -11.20
C LEU A 132 3.03 -12.98 -11.44
N THR A 133 2.95 -13.99 -10.58
CA THR A 133 1.90 -15.03 -10.63
C THR A 133 0.52 -14.45 -10.31
N LEU A 134 0.43 -13.51 -9.35
CA LEU A 134 -0.78 -12.74 -9.07
C LEU A 134 -1.15 -11.83 -10.25
N ASN A 135 -0.23 -11.58 -11.17
CA ASN A 135 -0.40 -10.77 -12.37
C ASN A 135 -0.87 -9.34 -12.06
N SER A 136 -0.40 -8.76 -10.95
CA SER A 136 -0.69 -7.37 -10.59
C SER A 136 0.00 -6.39 -11.55
N ASP A 137 -0.53 -5.18 -11.68
CA ASP A 137 0.05 -4.16 -12.57
C ASP A 137 1.30 -3.55 -11.99
N ILE A 138 1.28 -3.29 -10.68
CA ILE A 138 2.39 -2.72 -9.93
C ILE A 138 2.87 -3.75 -8.91
N ILE A 139 4.16 -4.01 -8.93
CA ILE A 139 4.89 -4.96 -8.08
C ILE A 139 5.81 -4.17 -7.16
N MET A 140 5.88 -4.55 -5.89
CA MET A 140 6.77 -3.95 -4.90
C MET A 140 8.04 -4.78 -4.73
N ALA A 141 9.20 -4.14 -4.71
CA ALA A 141 10.44 -4.81 -4.33
C ALA A 141 10.35 -5.32 -2.88
N PHE A 142 11.02 -6.46 -2.60
CA PHE A 142 11.01 -7.02 -1.26
C PHE A 142 11.84 -6.16 -0.33
N ASP A 143 11.32 -5.86 0.86
CA ASP A 143 11.92 -4.96 1.84
C ASP A 143 11.90 -5.51 3.25
N GLU A 144 12.75 -4.98 4.10
CA GLU A 144 12.71 -5.19 5.54
C GLU A 144 12.15 -3.94 6.23
N CYS A 145 11.04 -4.13 6.96
CA CYS A 145 10.44 -3.09 7.80
C CYS A 145 11.01 -3.18 9.21
N THR A 146 11.48 -2.05 9.77
CA THR A 146 11.95 -1.96 11.15
C THR A 146 10.83 -1.64 12.13
N ASP A 147 11.03 -2.00 13.41
CA ASP A 147 10.16 -1.60 14.51
C ASP A 147 10.26 -0.10 14.79
N TYR A 148 9.26 0.44 15.47
CA TYR A 148 9.32 1.79 16.02
C TYR A 148 9.24 1.73 17.57
N PRO A 149 10.12 2.44 18.29
CA PRO A 149 11.32 3.12 17.79
C PRO A 149 12.44 2.15 17.39
N SER A 150 13.28 2.54 16.45
CA SER A 150 14.51 1.81 16.09
C SER A 150 15.75 2.68 16.35
N SER A 151 16.86 2.06 16.75
CA SER A 151 18.15 2.74 16.80
C SER A 151 18.58 3.17 15.39
N TYR A 152 19.55 4.09 15.32
CA TYR A 152 20.12 4.50 14.04
C TYR A 152 20.79 3.30 13.36
N GLU A 153 21.56 2.52 14.12
CA GLU A 153 22.31 1.37 13.66
C GLU A 153 21.40 0.25 13.12
N ASP A 154 20.30 -0.06 13.81
CA ASP A 154 19.33 -1.06 13.36
C ASP A 154 18.62 -0.58 12.08
N ALA A 155 18.20 0.68 12.04
CA ALA A 155 17.56 1.27 10.87
C ALA A 155 18.51 1.31 9.65
N GLU A 156 19.81 1.57 9.86
CA GLU A 156 20.83 1.57 8.83
C GLU A 156 21.08 0.16 8.28
N GLN A 157 21.21 -0.84 9.15
CA GLN A 157 21.40 -2.25 8.74
C GLN A 157 20.19 -2.74 7.91
N SER A 158 18.99 -2.51 8.39
CA SER A 158 17.75 -2.86 7.70
C SER A 158 17.62 -2.14 6.35
N MET A 159 17.94 -0.85 6.30
CA MET A 159 17.97 -0.08 5.05
C MET A 159 18.94 -0.70 4.03
N HIS A 160 20.15 -1.06 4.46
CA HIS A 160 21.12 -1.68 3.56
C HIS A 160 20.71 -3.08 3.10
N LEU A 161 20.06 -3.87 3.94
CA LEU A 161 19.46 -5.15 3.53
C LEU A 161 18.38 -4.93 2.48
N THR A 162 17.46 -3.97 2.71
CA THR A 162 16.43 -3.58 1.75
C THR A 162 17.04 -3.14 0.40
N HIS A 163 18.17 -2.43 0.40
CA HIS A 163 18.85 -2.03 -0.83
C HIS A 163 19.31 -3.27 -1.64
N ARG A 164 20.00 -4.22 -1.00
CA ARG A 164 20.48 -5.46 -1.64
C ARG A 164 19.31 -6.32 -2.15
N TRP A 165 18.24 -6.43 -1.36
CA TRP A 165 17.03 -7.12 -1.77
C TRP A 165 16.31 -6.44 -2.94
N THR A 166 16.34 -5.10 -2.98
CA THR A 166 15.78 -4.36 -4.12
C THR A 166 16.56 -4.63 -5.41
N GLU A 167 17.90 -4.69 -5.35
CA GLU A 167 18.71 -5.05 -6.52
C GLU A 167 18.42 -6.47 -7.01
N ARG A 168 18.28 -7.44 -6.11
CA ARG A 168 17.89 -8.82 -6.42
C ARG A 168 16.50 -8.87 -7.03
N SER A 169 15.53 -8.18 -6.42
CA SER A 169 14.17 -8.03 -6.94
C SER A 169 14.14 -7.47 -8.35
N LEU A 170 14.89 -6.38 -8.59
CA LEU A 170 14.98 -5.74 -9.91
C LEU A 170 15.60 -6.67 -10.95
N ASN A 171 16.69 -7.36 -10.60
CA ASN A 171 17.36 -8.29 -11.50
C ASN A 171 16.46 -9.47 -11.90
N TYR A 172 15.66 -9.98 -10.97
CA TYR A 172 14.68 -11.03 -11.25
C TYR A 172 13.52 -10.50 -12.08
N PHE A 173 12.97 -9.35 -11.69
CA PHE A 173 11.86 -8.67 -12.37
C PHE A 173 12.17 -8.40 -13.85
N GLN A 174 13.33 -7.83 -14.15
CA GLN A 174 13.72 -7.49 -15.54
C GLN A 174 13.71 -8.70 -16.49
N LYS A 175 13.97 -9.90 -15.97
CA LYS A 175 14.00 -11.14 -16.77
C LYS A 175 12.59 -11.75 -16.98
N HIS A 176 11.63 -11.45 -16.12
CA HIS A 176 10.35 -12.17 -16.08
C HIS A 176 9.11 -11.28 -16.26
N GLN A 177 9.25 -9.94 -16.20
CA GLN A 177 8.12 -9.02 -16.30
C GLN A 177 7.48 -9.03 -17.69
N LYS A 178 6.18 -8.70 -17.77
CA LYS A 178 5.39 -8.60 -19.01
C LYS A 178 4.54 -7.33 -18.98
N GLY A 179 5.20 -6.16 -18.97
CA GLY A 179 4.53 -4.86 -18.89
C GLY A 179 4.11 -4.44 -17.49
N HIS A 180 4.57 -5.17 -16.45
CA HIS A 180 4.39 -4.77 -15.04
C HIS A 180 5.30 -3.59 -14.72
N LEU A 181 4.94 -2.84 -13.66
CA LEU A 181 5.76 -1.78 -13.08
C LEU A 181 6.38 -2.28 -11.77
N LEU A 182 7.63 -1.89 -11.50
CA LEU A 182 8.31 -2.20 -10.25
C LEU A 182 8.55 -0.93 -9.43
N PHE A 183 8.08 -0.90 -8.20
CA PHE A 183 8.35 0.16 -7.25
C PHE A 183 9.36 -0.30 -6.19
N GLY A 184 10.36 0.55 -5.90
CA GLY A 184 11.28 0.35 -4.78
C GLY A 184 10.76 1.00 -3.51
N ILE A 185 11.22 0.51 -2.36
CA ILE A 185 10.77 0.98 -1.05
C ILE A 185 11.91 1.65 -0.31
N VAL A 186 11.73 2.93 0.00
CA VAL A 186 12.64 3.74 0.81
C VAL A 186 12.40 3.39 2.29
N GLN A 187 13.43 2.88 2.96
CA GLN A 187 13.47 2.59 4.38
C GLN A 187 14.44 3.55 5.11
N GLY A 188 14.66 3.39 6.42
CA GLY A 188 15.56 4.21 7.23
C GLY A 188 14.95 4.74 8.52
N GLY A 189 13.88 4.11 9.02
CA GLY A 189 13.19 4.50 10.26
C GLY A 189 12.75 5.96 10.27
N MET A 190 12.90 6.65 11.40
CA MET A 190 12.64 8.09 11.54
C MET A 190 13.91 8.95 11.39
N HIS A 191 14.96 8.41 10.75
CA HIS A 191 16.26 9.07 10.58
C HIS A 191 16.35 9.72 9.21
N GLU A 192 16.33 11.07 9.16
CA GLU A 192 16.31 11.87 7.92
C GLU A 192 17.45 11.51 6.96
N GLU A 193 18.69 11.37 7.48
CA GLU A 193 19.85 11.05 6.65
C GLU A 193 19.79 9.64 6.03
N LEU A 194 19.31 8.64 6.79
CA LEU A 194 19.09 7.30 6.24
C LEU A 194 18.01 7.31 5.15
N ARG A 195 16.91 8.02 5.37
CA ARG A 195 15.85 8.21 4.38
C ARG A 195 16.37 8.85 3.09
N LYS A 196 17.21 9.87 3.21
CA LYS A 196 17.84 10.53 2.06
C LYS A 196 18.78 9.59 1.32
N GLN A 197 19.62 8.83 2.03
CA GLN A 197 20.51 7.83 1.43
C GLN A 197 19.69 6.75 0.71
N SER A 198 18.64 6.23 1.34
CA SER A 198 17.77 5.23 0.74
C SER A 198 17.06 5.75 -0.51
N LEU A 199 16.53 6.99 -0.46
CA LEU A 199 15.91 7.61 -1.63
C LEU A 199 16.91 7.80 -2.78
N ALA A 200 18.12 8.26 -2.48
CA ALA A 200 19.17 8.42 -3.50
C ALA A 200 19.54 7.07 -4.14
N PHE A 201 19.67 6.00 -3.34
CA PHE A 201 19.90 4.66 -3.84
C PHE A 201 18.77 4.19 -4.78
N MET A 202 17.52 4.26 -4.33
CA MET A 202 16.35 3.84 -5.12
C MET A 202 16.21 4.67 -6.41
N ASN A 203 16.59 5.94 -6.38
CA ASN A 203 16.49 6.81 -7.55
C ASN A 203 17.52 6.46 -8.65
N ASN A 204 18.66 5.88 -8.27
CA ASN A 204 19.69 5.41 -9.21
C ASN A 204 19.34 4.08 -9.89
N LEU A 205 18.32 3.37 -9.39
CA LEU A 205 17.85 2.12 -9.98
C LEU A 205 16.77 2.38 -11.05
N GLN A 206 16.66 1.42 -11.99
CA GLN A 206 15.62 1.45 -13.03
C GLN A 206 14.26 0.99 -12.47
N LEU A 207 13.71 1.79 -11.56
CA LEU A 207 12.41 1.57 -10.93
C LEU A 207 11.38 2.52 -11.54
N ASP A 208 10.13 2.06 -11.67
CA ASP A 208 9.01 2.82 -12.23
C ASP A 208 8.41 3.81 -11.23
N GLY A 209 8.53 3.54 -9.93
CA GLY A 209 8.03 4.38 -8.86
C GLY A 209 8.82 4.20 -7.56
N ILE A 210 8.55 5.09 -6.61
CA ILE A 210 9.18 5.11 -5.28
C ILE A 210 8.10 5.03 -4.21
N ALA A 211 8.21 4.05 -3.32
CA ALA A 211 7.38 3.96 -2.12
C ALA A 211 8.15 4.42 -0.88
N LEU A 212 7.46 5.03 0.06
CA LEU A 212 7.95 5.40 1.37
C LEU A 212 7.39 4.39 2.37
N GLY A 213 8.20 3.38 2.73
CA GLY A 213 7.85 2.34 3.67
C GLY A 213 8.30 2.65 5.11
N GLY A 214 7.97 1.78 6.08
CA GLY A 214 8.33 1.98 7.48
C GLY A 214 7.77 3.25 8.10
N LEU A 215 6.66 3.74 7.57
CA LEU A 215 5.81 4.79 8.12
C LEU A 215 4.45 4.15 8.49
N SER A 216 3.80 4.63 9.57
CA SER A 216 2.58 4.00 10.14
C SER A 216 2.84 2.65 10.83
N VAL A 217 4.00 2.52 11.46
CA VAL A 217 4.43 1.35 12.27
C VAL A 217 4.33 1.59 13.77
N GLY A 218 3.71 2.70 14.19
CA GLY A 218 3.49 3.08 15.60
C GLY A 218 4.05 4.44 16.00
N GLU A 219 4.70 5.14 15.08
CA GLU A 219 5.26 6.47 15.30
C GLU A 219 4.17 7.54 15.49
N PRO A 220 4.45 8.63 16.23
CA PRO A 220 3.61 9.82 16.28
C PRO A 220 3.43 10.45 14.89
N LYS A 221 2.25 11.02 14.64
CA LYS A 221 1.91 11.70 13.38
C LYS A 221 2.92 12.78 13.00
N GLU A 222 3.42 13.49 14.00
CA GLU A 222 4.38 14.60 13.85
C GLU A 222 5.72 14.12 13.27
N GLU A 223 6.20 12.96 13.70
CA GLU A 223 7.45 12.37 13.19
C GLU A 223 7.29 11.93 11.75
N LYS A 224 6.19 11.25 11.41
CA LYS A 224 5.86 10.89 10.04
C LYS A 224 5.79 12.12 9.14
N THR A 225 5.07 13.16 9.56
CA THR A 225 4.95 14.43 8.82
C THR A 225 6.32 15.09 8.62
N LYS A 226 7.20 15.03 9.64
CA LYS A 226 8.56 15.56 9.56
C LYS A 226 9.38 14.86 8.47
N ILE A 227 9.30 13.52 8.38
CA ILE A 227 9.96 12.74 7.32
C ILE A 227 9.40 13.08 5.94
N LEU A 228 8.08 13.15 5.77
CA LEU A 228 7.47 13.51 4.48
C LEU A 228 7.90 14.91 4.03
N LYS A 229 7.89 15.88 4.95
CA LYS A 229 8.35 17.25 4.68
C LYS A 229 9.83 17.31 4.28
N TYR A 230 10.68 16.53 4.96
CA TYR A 230 12.10 16.45 4.66
C TYR A 230 12.37 15.86 3.28
N LEU A 231 11.64 14.79 2.91
CA LEU A 231 11.83 14.12 1.63
C LEU A 231 11.18 14.86 0.44
N ALA A 232 10.15 15.66 0.66
CA ALA A 232 9.39 16.32 -0.41
C ALA A 232 10.27 17.01 -1.49
N PRO A 233 11.29 17.84 -1.15
CA PRO A 233 12.17 18.46 -2.16
C PRO A 233 13.14 17.49 -2.85
N LEU A 234 13.29 16.27 -2.35
CA LEU A 234 14.24 15.26 -2.83
C LEU A 234 13.58 14.22 -3.73
N LEU A 235 12.25 14.14 -3.70
CA LEU A 235 11.49 13.15 -4.47
C LEU A 235 11.63 13.40 -5.98
N PRO A 236 11.87 12.35 -6.81
CA PRO A 236 12.09 12.50 -8.25
C PRO A 236 10.82 12.91 -8.98
N ALA A 237 10.89 13.96 -9.80
CA ALA A 237 9.72 14.51 -10.49
C ALA A 237 9.08 13.53 -11.50
N ASN A 238 9.85 12.59 -12.05
CA ASN A 238 9.46 11.70 -13.14
C ASN A 238 8.98 10.30 -12.70
N LYS A 239 8.85 10.06 -11.38
CA LYS A 239 8.35 8.80 -10.82
C LYS A 239 7.12 9.07 -9.95
N ALA A 240 6.21 8.10 -9.88
CA ALA A 240 5.11 8.13 -8.91
C ALA A 240 5.63 7.91 -7.49
N HIS A 241 5.04 8.59 -6.51
CA HIS A 241 5.40 8.49 -5.10
C HIS A 241 4.25 7.88 -4.31
N TYR A 242 4.54 6.79 -3.63
CA TYR A 242 3.57 6.06 -2.84
C TYR A 242 3.96 6.07 -1.36
N VAL A 243 3.09 6.50 -0.46
CA VAL A 243 3.27 6.33 0.99
C VAL A 243 2.42 5.16 1.48
N MET A 244 3.06 4.18 2.10
CA MET A 244 2.43 2.92 2.49
C MET A 244 1.68 3.03 3.82
N GLY A 245 0.47 2.48 3.89
CA GLY A 245 -0.30 2.34 5.13
C GLY A 245 -0.92 3.62 5.69
N VAL A 246 -0.97 4.69 4.92
CA VAL A 246 -1.50 6.01 5.33
C VAL A 246 -2.90 6.24 4.77
N GLY A 247 -3.87 6.58 5.63
CA GLY A 247 -5.26 6.66 5.15
C GLY A 247 -6.27 7.38 6.04
N THR A 248 -5.87 8.19 7.02
CA THR A 248 -6.81 9.14 7.60
C THR A 248 -7.00 10.34 6.67
N PRO A 249 -8.18 10.99 6.63
CA PRO A 249 -8.43 12.11 5.72
C PRO A 249 -7.38 13.21 5.81
N GLU A 250 -6.95 13.56 7.02
CA GLU A 250 -5.96 14.60 7.26
C GLU A 250 -4.58 14.19 6.72
N GLU A 251 -4.19 12.94 6.92
CA GLU A 251 -2.90 12.43 6.44
C GLU A 251 -2.84 12.32 4.92
N LEU A 252 -3.97 12.03 4.26
CA LEU A 252 -4.05 12.05 2.80
C LEU A 252 -3.78 13.46 2.25
N VAL A 253 -4.45 14.47 2.82
CA VAL A 253 -4.24 15.88 2.41
C VAL A 253 -2.80 16.31 2.69
N GLU A 254 -2.24 15.95 3.84
CA GLU A 254 -0.86 16.26 4.21
C GLU A 254 0.14 15.57 3.27
N GLY A 255 -0.05 14.29 2.98
CA GLY A 255 0.81 13.55 2.04
C GLY A 255 0.79 14.16 0.64
N VAL A 256 -0.38 14.50 0.12
CA VAL A 256 -0.50 15.21 -1.17
C VAL A 256 0.26 16.53 -1.15
N ARG A 257 0.16 17.30 -0.06
CA ARG A 257 0.90 18.55 0.11
C ARG A 257 2.41 18.37 -0.01
N TYR A 258 2.95 17.20 0.40
CA TYR A 258 4.36 16.84 0.30
C TYR A 258 4.73 16.01 -0.92
N GLY A 259 3.86 15.97 -1.94
CA GLY A 259 4.17 15.39 -3.24
C GLY A 259 3.93 13.88 -3.34
N VAL A 260 3.13 13.31 -2.43
CA VAL A 260 2.70 11.91 -2.51
C VAL A 260 1.56 11.78 -3.51
N ASP A 261 1.61 10.76 -4.36
CA ASP A 261 0.64 10.48 -5.41
C ASP A 261 -0.30 9.31 -5.07
N MET A 262 0.18 8.34 -4.26
CA MET A 262 -0.52 7.09 -4.01
C MET A 262 -0.54 6.78 -2.52
N PHE A 263 -1.67 6.22 -2.06
CA PHE A 263 -1.92 5.89 -0.66
C PHE A 263 -2.68 4.58 -0.58
N ASP A 264 -2.48 3.82 0.49
CA ASP A 264 -3.33 2.70 0.87
C ASP A 264 -3.58 2.70 2.37
N CYS A 265 -4.70 2.19 2.80
CA CYS A 265 -4.95 1.85 4.19
C CYS A 265 -6.19 0.97 4.34
N VAL A 266 -6.16 0.04 5.29
CA VAL A 266 -7.34 -0.75 5.68
C VAL A 266 -8.34 0.03 6.52
N MET A 267 -7.94 1.19 7.07
CA MET A 267 -8.75 1.95 8.05
C MET A 267 -10.15 2.31 7.56
N PRO A 268 -10.36 2.84 6.34
CA PRO A 268 -11.70 3.22 5.93
C PRO A 268 -12.70 2.07 6.02
N THR A 269 -12.38 0.92 5.46
CA THR A 269 -13.27 -0.26 5.48
C THR A 269 -13.27 -0.97 6.84
N ARG A 270 -12.12 -1.06 7.52
CA ARG A 270 -12.03 -1.65 8.86
C ARG A 270 -12.83 -0.84 9.88
N ASN A 271 -12.67 0.47 9.89
CA ASN A 271 -13.37 1.37 10.80
C ASN A 271 -14.87 1.36 10.56
N ALA A 272 -15.30 1.43 9.29
CA ALA A 272 -16.71 1.35 8.93
C ALA A 272 -17.38 0.07 9.43
N ARG A 273 -16.76 -1.11 9.25
CA ARG A 273 -17.26 -2.38 9.79
C ARG A 273 -17.36 -2.42 11.31
N ASN A 274 -16.59 -1.57 12.00
CA ASN A 274 -16.62 -1.43 13.46
C ASN A 274 -17.49 -0.27 13.94
N GLY A 275 -18.19 0.41 13.02
CA GLY A 275 -19.10 1.50 13.35
C GLY A 275 -18.42 2.84 13.61
N PHE A 276 -17.20 3.02 13.11
CA PHE A 276 -16.44 4.27 13.14
C PHE A 276 -16.34 4.82 11.74
N LEU A 277 -17.07 5.92 11.45
CA LEU A 277 -17.30 6.40 10.10
C LEU A 277 -16.66 7.78 9.91
N TYR A 278 -15.96 7.97 8.80
CA TYR A 278 -15.54 9.30 8.33
C TYR A 278 -16.70 9.94 7.57
N THR A 279 -17.12 11.15 7.99
CA THR A 279 -18.20 11.91 7.36
C THR A 279 -17.74 13.31 7.01
N SER A 280 -18.52 14.04 6.21
CA SER A 280 -18.25 15.44 5.85
C SER A 280 -18.20 16.38 7.06
N THR A 281 -18.79 15.98 8.19
CA THR A 281 -18.83 16.75 9.43
C THR A 281 -17.90 16.24 10.52
N GLY A 282 -17.05 15.26 10.20
CA GLY A 282 -16.12 14.64 11.13
C GLY A 282 -16.39 13.15 11.37
N ILE A 283 -15.92 12.64 12.50
CA ILE A 283 -16.03 11.22 12.83
C ILE A 283 -17.37 10.93 13.51
N LEU A 284 -18.12 9.97 12.95
CA LEU A 284 -19.36 9.48 13.53
C LEU A 284 -19.14 8.06 14.11
N LYS A 285 -19.43 7.88 15.41
CA LYS A 285 -19.45 6.57 16.07
C LYS A 285 -20.90 6.08 16.10
N ILE A 286 -21.31 5.30 15.10
CA ILE A 286 -22.71 4.92 14.90
C ILE A 286 -23.30 4.09 16.05
N ARG A 287 -22.44 3.44 16.86
CA ARG A 287 -22.86 2.63 18.01
C ARG A 287 -23.22 3.46 19.26
N ASN A 288 -23.02 4.78 19.22
CA ASN A 288 -23.37 5.65 20.35
C ASN A 288 -24.90 5.68 20.58
N ALA A 289 -25.31 5.67 21.83
CA ALA A 289 -26.72 5.64 22.24
C ALA A 289 -27.54 6.81 21.68
N GLU A 290 -26.92 7.95 21.42
CA GLU A 290 -27.55 9.13 20.81
C GLU A 290 -28.19 8.86 19.44
N HIS A 291 -27.73 7.83 18.74
CA HIS A 291 -28.23 7.49 17.40
C HIS A 291 -29.41 6.52 17.42
N LYS A 292 -29.77 5.96 18.60
CA LYS A 292 -30.81 4.92 18.77
C LYS A 292 -32.15 5.26 18.09
N ASN A 293 -32.54 6.52 18.14
CA ASN A 293 -33.83 7.00 17.55
C ASN A 293 -33.61 8.03 16.44
N SER A 294 -32.41 8.12 15.89
CA SER A 294 -32.09 9.13 14.87
C SER A 294 -32.65 8.73 13.51
N THR A 295 -33.51 9.55 12.94
CA THR A 295 -34.02 9.39 11.57
C THR A 295 -33.10 9.97 10.50
N LYS A 296 -32.01 10.65 10.90
CA LYS A 296 -31.04 11.27 9.99
C LYS A 296 -30.20 10.21 9.26
N PRO A 297 -29.74 10.50 8.03
CA PRO A 297 -28.74 9.68 7.34
C PRO A 297 -27.40 9.75 8.09
N ILE A 298 -26.46 8.88 7.71
CA ILE A 298 -25.09 8.88 8.25
C ILE A 298 -24.43 10.24 8.00
N ASP A 299 -24.53 10.74 6.78
CA ASP A 299 -23.94 12.01 6.32
C ASP A 299 -24.90 12.70 5.32
N GLU A 300 -25.37 13.89 5.66
CA GLU A 300 -26.32 14.64 4.84
C GLU A 300 -25.72 15.10 3.50
N ASN A 301 -24.39 15.14 3.39
CA ASN A 301 -23.67 15.56 2.18
C ASN A 301 -23.17 14.40 1.33
N CYS A 302 -23.53 13.16 1.64
CA CYS A 302 -23.10 11.98 0.92
C CYS A 302 -24.29 11.32 0.19
N ASP A 303 -24.12 11.06 -1.09
CA ASP A 303 -25.16 10.50 -1.96
C ASP A 303 -25.11 8.98 -2.13
N SER A 304 -24.29 8.29 -1.30
CA SER A 304 -24.16 6.84 -1.34
C SER A 304 -25.49 6.12 -1.09
N TYR A 305 -25.60 4.89 -1.58
CA TYR A 305 -26.78 4.04 -1.39
C TYR A 305 -27.22 3.94 0.08
N THR A 306 -26.27 3.71 0.98
CA THR A 306 -26.57 3.61 2.43
C THR A 306 -27.16 4.90 2.98
N ASN A 307 -26.62 6.04 2.60
CA ASN A 307 -27.11 7.34 3.04
C ASN A 307 -28.51 7.69 2.54
N LYS A 308 -28.81 7.31 1.28
CA LYS A 308 -30.13 7.58 0.67
C LYS A 308 -31.25 6.71 1.25
N ASN A 309 -30.90 5.52 1.77
CA ASN A 309 -31.90 4.51 2.10
C ASN A 309 -32.03 4.20 3.58
N PHE A 310 -31.03 4.54 4.41
CA PHE A 310 -31.01 4.12 5.81
C PHE A 310 -30.71 5.28 6.76
N SER A 311 -31.35 5.24 7.94
CA SER A 311 -31.09 6.18 9.01
C SER A 311 -29.93 5.71 9.92
N ARG A 312 -29.43 6.62 10.77
CA ARG A 312 -28.46 6.27 11.80
C ARG A 312 -29.01 5.24 12.80
N ALA A 313 -30.30 5.26 13.07
CA ALA A 313 -30.95 4.31 13.96
C ALA A 313 -30.94 2.88 13.43
N TYR A 314 -31.18 2.70 12.13
CA TYR A 314 -31.12 1.40 11.46
C TYR A 314 -29.73 0.79 11.53
#